data_b688a29a9e938cb616fbf591d969419d
#
_entry.id   b688a29a9e938cb616fbf591d969419d
#
_cell.length_a   1.000
_cell.length_b   1.000
_cell.length_c   1.000
_cell.angle_alpha   90.00
_cell.angle_beta   90.00
_cell.angle_gamma   90.00
#
_symmetry.space_group_name_H-M   'P 1'
#
loop_
_entity.id
_entity.type
_entity.pdbx_description
1 polymer ?
#
loop_
_entity_poly.entity_id
_entity_poly.type
_entity_poly.pdbx_seq_one_letter_code
_entity_poly.pdbx_strand_id
1 'polypeptide(L)' 'MTAYRCTHCGNKTRFDVYDTVKRRRFEHADLSGDVNVDEEDILERAVDRVVCRWCDREDGVEIAHVDL' A
#
# COMPACT_ATOMS: atom_id res chain seq x y z
N MET A 1 -4.78 12.26 1.08
CA MET A 1 -4.46 11.44 -0.11
C MET A 1 -2.96 11.50 -0.37
N THR A 2 -2.38 10.40 -0.80
CA THR A 2 -0.95 10.32 -1.08
C THR A 2 -0.72 10.23 -2.58
N ALA A 3 0.20 11.03 -3.09
CA ALA A 3 0.58 11.03 -4.50
C ALA A 3 2.08 10.75 -4.64
N TYR A 4 2.45 10.05 -5.69
CA TYR A 4 3.84 9.74 -6.01
C TYR A 4 4.24 10.38 -7.34
N ARG A 5 5.51 10.70 -7.48
CA ARG A 5 6.08 11.19 -8.72
C ARG A 5 7.52 10.70 -8.84
N CYS A 6 7.85 10.12 -9.99
CA CYS A 6 9.23 9.77 -10.30
C CYS A 6 9.92 10.96 -10.99
N THR A 7 11.02 11.44 -10.40
CA THR A 7 11.77 12.58 -10.95
C THR A 7 12.67 12.18 -12.12
N HIS A 8 12.95 10.88 -12.30
CA HIS A 8 13.78 10.39 -13.40
C HIS A 8 13.04 10.29 -14.73
N CYS A 9 11.80 9.79 -14.70
CA CYS A 9 11.03 9.56 -15.93
C CYS A 9 9.69 10.31 -15.98
N GLY A 10 9.30 10.99 -14.91
CA GLY A 10 8.06 11.75 -14.87
C GLY A 10 6.79 10.92 -14.61
N ASN A 11 6.94 9.64 -14.30
CA ASN A 11 5.82 8.77 -13.98
C ASN A 11 5.04 9.29 -12.76
N LYS A 12 3.72 9.35 -12.86
CA LYS A 12 2.83 9.81 -11.79
C LYS A 12 1.76 8.80 -11.41
N THR A 13 1.69 7.66 -12.09
CA THR A 13 0.53 6.78 -11.99
C THR A 13 0.85 5.32 -11.69
N ARG A 14 2.07 4.87 -11.93
CA ARG A 14 2.40 3.44 -11.82
C ARG A 14 3.61 3.23 -10.93
N PHE A 15 3.35 2.70 -9.74
CA PHE A 15 4.37 2.47 -8.73
C PHE A 15 4.12 1.14 -8.04
N ASP A 16 5.19 0.43 -7.72
CA ASP A 16 5.14 -0.72 -6.85
C ASP A 16 5.44 -0.25 -5.43
N VAL A 17 4.48 -0.42 -4.54
CA VAL A 17 4.58 0.00 -3.15
C VAL A 17 4.79 -1.23 -2.27
N TYR A 18 5.90 -1.26 -1.55
CA TYR A 18 6.20 -2.32 -0.61
C TYR A 18 5.92 -1.79 0.79
N ASP A 19 4.96 -2.39 1.46
CA ASP A 19 4.57 -1.97 2.80
C ASP A 19 4.46 -3.14 3.77
N THR A 20 4.49 -2.81 5.06
CA THR A 20 4.26 -3.74 6.14
C THR A 20 3.01 -3.29 6.88
N VAL A 21 2.07 -4.20 7.05
CA VAL A 21 0.79 -3.91 7.70
C VAL A 21 0.57 -4.86 8.86
N LYS A 22 0.21 -4.31 10.01
CA LYS A 22 -0.26 -5.08 11.15
C LYS A 22 -1.75 -4.84 11.28
N ARG A 23 -2.53 -5.92 11.25
CA ARG A 23 -3.99 -5.82 11.31
C ARG A 23 -4.58 -6.88 12.23
N ARG A 24 -5.74 -6.57 12.77
CA ARG A 24 -6.60 -7.51 13.49
C ARG A 24 -7.83 -7.78 12.64
N ARG A 25 -8.17 -9.03 12.47
CA ARG A 25 -9.40 -9.44 11.84
C ARG A 25 -10.23 -10.28 12.81
N PHE A 26 -11.51 -10.05 12.81
CA PHE A 26 -12.46 -11.01 13.38
C PHE A 26 -12.94 -11.90 12.24
N GLU A 27 -12.51 -13.15 12.26
CA GLU A 27 -12.90 -14.13 11.25
C GLU A 27 -13.91 -15.09 11.88
N HIS A 28 -14.98 -15.31 11.16
CA HIS A 28 -16.02 -16.25 11.54
C HIS A 28 -16.00 -17.42 10.54
N ALA A 29 -15.65 -18.60 11.04
CA ALA A 29 -15.63 -19.83 10.22
C ALA A 29 -16.88 -20.65 10.53
N ASP A 30 -17.51 -21.16 9.49
CA ASP A 30 -18.60 -22.14 9.67
C ASP A 30 -18.06 -23.56 9.65
N LEU A 31 -18.93 -24.52 9.96
CA LEU A 31 -18.53 -25.92 10.02
C LEU A 31 -18.25 -26.56 8.65
N SER A 32 -18.65 -25.89 7.57
CA SER A 32 -18.37 -26.34 6.20
C SER A 32 -17.02 -25.89 5.69
N GLY A 33 -16.30 -25.04 6.44
CA GLY A 33 -14.97 -24.56 6.09
C GLY A 33 -14.93 -23.19 5.42
N ASP A 34 -16.06 -22.53 5.24
CA ASP A 34 -16.11 -21.18 4.72
C ASP A 34 -15.75 -20.17 5.82
N VAL A 35 -14.94 -19.18 5.47
CA VAL A 35 -14.49 -18.14 6.38
C VAL A 35 -14.99 -16.78 5.89
N ASN A 36 -15.61 -16.03 6.79
CA ASN A 36 -16.04 -14.65 6.56
C ASN A 36 -15.28 -13.70 7.48
N VAL A 37 -14.87 -12.58 6.94
CA VAL A 37 -14.27 -11.50 7.74
C VAL A 37 -15.36 -10.52 8.11
N ASP A 38 -15.69 -10.45 9.40
CA ASP A 38 -16.75 -9.59 9.91
C ASP A 38 -16.23 -8.23 10.36
N GLU A 39 -14.99 -8.18 10.86
CA GLU A 39 -14.36 -6.94 11.31
C GLU A 39 -12.89 -6.93 10.88
N GLU A 40 -12.38 -5.76 10.55
CA GLU A 40 -10.96 -5.58 10.25
C GLU A 40 -10.49 -4.21 10.75
N ASP A 41 -9.40 -4.23 11.53
CA ASP A 41 -8.74 -3.02 12.01
C ASP A 41 -7.30 -3.01 11.53
N ILE A 42 -6.87 -1.91 10.92
CA ILE A 42 -5.47 -1.66 10.60
C ILE A 42 -4.83 -1.00 11.83
N LEU A 43 -3.98 -1.73 12.52
CA LEU A 43 -3.32 -1.28 13.74
C LEU A 43 -2.06 -0.47 13.46
N GLU A 44 -1.32 -0.84 12.43
CA GLU A 44 -0.07 -0.20 12.08
C GLU A 44 0.21 -0.42 10.59
N ARG A 45 0.71 0.60 9.92
CA ARG A 45 1.13 0.52 8.53
C ARG A 45 2.41 1.32 8.34
N ALA A 46 3.41 0.68 7.73
CA ALA A 46 4.66 1.31 7.36
C ALA A 46 4.94 1.05 5.89
N VAL A 47 5.27 2.10 5.14
CA VAL A 47 5.71 1.98 3.75
C VAL A 47 7.21 1.78 3.77
N ASP A 48 7.68 0.63 3.30
CA ASP A 48 9.10 0.27 3.31
C ASP A 48 9.85 0.89 2.14
N ARG A 49 9.26 0.85 0.94
CA ARG A 49 9.82 1.49 -0.25
C ARG A 49 8.77 1.65 -1.34
N VAL A 50 9.02 2.59 -2.25
CA VAL A 50 8.20 2.83 -3.43
C VAL A 50 9.11 2.82 -4.65
N VAL A 51 8.80 1.98 -5.63
CA VAL A 51 9.61 1.81 -6.83
C VAL A 51 8.81 2.26 -8.04
N CYS A 52 9.42 3.07 -8.89
CA CYS A 52 8.83 3.46 -10.16
C CYS A 52 8.73 2.23 -11.09
N ARG A 53 7.54 1.93 -11.56
CA ARG A 53 7.33 0.75 -12.39
C ARG A 53 7.88 0.89 -13.81
N TRP A 54 8.11 2.12 -14.26
CA TRP A 54 8.60 2.38 -15.62
C TRP A 54 10.12 2.32 -15.73
N CYS A 55 10.85 2.89 -14.77
CA CYS A 55 12.31 2.93 -14.80
C CYS A 55 13.00 2.09 -13.73
N ASP A 56 12.24 1.40 -12.86
CA ASP A 56 12.74 0.54 -11.78
C ASP A 56 13.62 1.25 -10.76
N ARG A 57 13.46 2.56 -10.61
CA ARG A 57 14.20 3.34 -9.62
C ARG A 57 13.33 3.71 -8.43
N GLU A 58 13.92 3.71 -7.25
CA GLU A 58 13.27 4.17 -6.02
C GLU A 58 13.86 5.48 -5.49
N ASP A 59 15.10 5.80 -5.87
CA ASP A 59 15.82 6.98 -5.38
C ASP A 59 15.27 8.31 -5.88
N GLY A 60 14.50 8.31 -6.97
CA GLY A 60 13.89 9.50 -7.53
C GLY A 60 12.39 9.65 -7.26
N VAL A 61 11.81 8.77 -6.47
CA VAL A 61 10.37 8.83 -6.17
C VAL A 61 10.09 9.80 -5.05
N GLU A 62 9.31 10.84 -5.36
CA GLU A 62 8.83 11.81 -4.38
C GLU A 62 7.44 11.42 -3.90
N ILE A 63 7.21 11.59 -2.61
CA ILE A 63 5.93 11.30 -1.97
C ILE A 63 5.36 12.61 -1.45
N ALA A 64 4.14 12.94 -1.88
CA ALA A 64 3.43 14.11 -1.41
C ALA A 64 2.10 13.69 -0.78
N HIS A 65 1.75 14.33 0.33
CA HIS A 65 0.44 14.20 0.93
C HIS A 65 -0.42 15.36 0.43
N VAL A 66 -1.54 15.03 -0.18
CA VAL A 66 -2.48 16.02 -0.72
C VAL A 66 -3.72 16.02 0.15
N ASP A 67 -4.01 17.17 0.76
CA ASP A 67 -5.25 17.38 1.51
C ASP A 67 -6.35 17.85 0.54
N LEU A 68 -7.45 17.15 0.58
CA LEU A 68 -8.63 17.50 -0.23
C LEU A 68 -9.71 18.12 0.63
#